data_6b34b5eebc2711ed634bbb6c2859981a
#
_entry.id   6b34b5eebc2711ed634bbb6c2859981a
#
_cell.length_a   1.000
_cell.length_b   1.000
_cell.length_c   1.000
_cell.angle_alpha   90.00
_cell.angle_beta   90.00
_cell.angle_gamma   90.00
#
_symmetry.space_group_name_H-M   'P 1'
#
loop_
_entity.id
_entity.type
_entity.pdbx_description
1 polymer ?
#
loop_
_entity_poly.entity_id
_entity_poly.type
_entity_poly.pdbx_seq_one_letter_code
_entity_poly.pdbx_strand_id
1 'polypeptide(L)'
;DCEFSYRDSIFRRSAAGKYFITSIKIKLSKLPPKGPFYAGVETYFQNNNIPTDNITAAQILNAVAKIRADKLPDPKLIPSAGSFFKNAIISAKQADGLKDAYGDKIPLFDLNDGRYKISTGWLIDKAGLKGVELHGMCPHFKNALVLTNVSARNFNDLALAREEIKSIVKGKFGIEIEQEPLEI
;
A
#
# COMPACT_ATOMS: atom_id res chain seq x y z
N ASP A 1 11.80 12.41 -20.26
CA ASP A 1 10.97 11.28 -19.87
C ASP A 1 11.01 11.11 -18.36
N CYS A 2 9.88 10.70 -17.75
CA CYS A 2 9.73 10.76 -16.29
C CYS A 2 10.33 9.57 -15.54
N GLU A 3 10.82 8.53 -16.23
CA GLU A 3 11.44 7.31 -15.68
C GLU A 3 10.58 6.66 -14.57
N PHE A 4 9.30 6.44 -14.85
CA PHE A 4 8.37 5.88 -13.89
C PHE A 4 8.72 4.44 -13.53
N SER A 5 8.71 4.16 -12.23
CA SER A 5 8.77 2.82 -11.65
C SER A 5 7.87 2.72 -10.41
N TYR A 6 7.94 1.60 -9.66
CA TYR A 6 7.10 1.44 -8.47
C TYR A 6 7.40 2.51 -7.41
N ARG A 7 6.47 3.42 -7.20
CA ARG A 7 6.57 4.54 -6.24
C ARG A 7 7.79 5.43 -6.46
N ASP A 8 8.32 5.49 -7.71
CA ASP A 8 9.51 6.27 -8.06
C ASP A 8 9.40 6.94 -9.43
N SER A 9 10.15 8.01 -9.61
CA SER A 9 10.33 8.75 -10.86
C SER A 9 11.52 9.70 -10.73
N ILE A 10 11.89 10.39 -11.81
CA ILE A 10 12.92 11.45 -11.74
C ILE A 10 12.57 12.53 -10.71
N PHE A 11 11.27 12.81 -10.48
CA PHE A 11 10.81 13.83 -9.53
C PHE A 11 11.07 13.46 -8.06
N ARG A 12 11.36 12.20 -7.78
CA ARG A 12 11.80 11.74 -6.45
C ARG A 12 13.31 11.60 -6.33
N ARG A 13 14.05 11.70 -7.45
CA ARG A 13 15.50 11.51 -7.55
C ARG A 13 16.18 12.79 -8.03
N SER A 14 16.68 12.78 -9.25
CA SER A 14 17.53 13.85 -9.82
C SER A 14 16.78 15.18 -10.06
N ALA A 15 15.46 15.15 -10.17
CA ALA A 15 14.61 16.31 -10.36
C ALA A 15 13.79 16.67 -9.11
N ALA A 16 14.11 16.11 -7.94
CA ALA A 16 13.42 16.43 -6.69
C ALA A 16 13.55 17.94 -6.38
N GLY A 17 12.42 18.57 -6.07
CA GLY A 17 12.35 20.00 -5.75
C GLY A 17 12.59 20.97 -6.91
N LYS A 18 12.82 20.48 -8.15
CA LYS A 18 13.12 21.35 -9.30
C LYS A 18 11.88 21.73 -10.13
N TYR A 19 10.79 21.01 -10.00
CA TYR A 19 9.59 21.18 -10.83
C TYR A 19 8.32 21.15 -10.01
N PHE A 20 7.33 21.91 -10.46
CA PHE A 20 5.94 21.78 -10.04
C PHE A 20 5.15 21.09 -11.15
N ILE A 21 4.49 19.97 -10.83
CA ILE A 21 3.61 19.28 -11.76
C ILE A 21 2.26 19.99 -11.74
N THR A 22 1.97 20.79 -12.79
CA THR A 22 0.74 21.58 -12.90
C THR A 22 -0.42 20.81 -13.52
N SER A 23 -0.13 19.83 -14.35
CA SER A 23 -1.16 19.00 -14.99
C SER A 23 -0.59 17.67 -15.47
N ILE A 24 -1.49 16.70 -15.65
CA ILE A 24 -1.21 15.43 -16.32
C ILE A 24 -2.17 15.25 -17.48
N LYS A 25 -1.72 14.60 -18.54
CA LYS A 25 -2.55 14.26 -19.69
C LYS A 25 -2.69 12.75 -19.78
N ILE A 26 -3.94 12.23 -19.72
CA ILE A 26 -4.23 10.79 -19.74
C ILE A 26 -5.04 10.49 -21.01
N LYS A 27 -4.58 9.52 -21.80
CA LYS A 27 -5.36 8.97 -22.92
C LYS A 27 -6.27 7.87 -22.38
N LEU A 28 -7.57 8.05 -22.51
CA LEU A 28 -8.58 7.08 -22.11
C LEU A 28 -9.17 6.37 -23.33
N SER A 29 -9.61 5.12 -23.14
CA SER A 29 -10.35 4.35 -24.14
C SER A 29 -11.85 4.39 -23.81
N LYS A 30 -12.68 4.42 -24.86
CA LYS A 30 -14.13 4.22 -24.75
C LYS A 30 -14.54 2.74 -24.96
N LEU A 31 -13.56 1.88 -25.27
CA LEU A 31 -13.83 0.45 -25.43
C LEU A 31 -14.17 -0.17 -24.06
N PRO A 32 -14.99 -1.24 -24.04
CA PRO A 32 -15.23 -1.99 -22.82
C PRO A 32 -13.93 -2.44 -22.18
N PRO A 33 -13.81 -2.36 -20.83
CA PRO A 33 -12.63 -2.85 -20.16
C PRO A 33 -12.49 -4.37 -20.34
N LYS A 34 -11.26 -4.83 -20.48
CA LYS A 34 -10.93 -6.25 -20.63
C LYS A 34 -10.01 -6.69 -19.51
N GLY A 35 -10.23 -7.92 -19.01
CA GLY A 35 -9.33 -8.54 -18.05
C GLY A 35 -7.94 -8.88 -18.62
N PRO A 36 -7.03 -9.41 -17.79
CA PRO A 36 -7.29 -9.72 -16.38
C PRO A 36 -7.40 -8.45 -15.53
N PHE A 37 -8.35 -8.45 -14.58
CA PHE A 37 -8.51 -7.36 -13.63
C PHE A 37 -7.63 -7.61 -12.39
N TYR A 38 -7.50 -6.57 -11.56
CA TYR A 38 -6.84 -6.71 -10.27
C TYR A 38 -7.52 -7.82 -9.43
N ALA A 39 -6.73 -8.69 -8.80
CA ALA A 39 -7.21 -9.91 -8.13
C ALA A 39 -8.40 -9.67 -7.17
N GLY A 40 -8.41 -8.55 -6.45
CA GLY A 40 -9.54 -8.20 -5.58
C GLY A 40 -10.83 -7.91 -6.35
N VAL A 41 -10.73 -7.38 -7.56
CA VAL A 41 -11.90 -7.14 -8.45
C VAL A 41 -12.41 -8.47 -9.02
N GLU A 42 -11.51 -9.34 -9.45
CA GLU A 42 -11.87 -10.70 -9.90
C GLU A 42 -12.60 -11.47 -8.80
N THR A 43 -12.04 -11.49 -7.59
CA THR A 43 -12.69 -12.12 -6.42
C THR A 43 -14.06 -11.50 -6.12
N TYR A 44 -14.19 -10.18 -6.22
CA TYR A 44 -15.47 -9.51 -6.01
C TYR A 44 -16.51 -9.95 -7.05
N PHE A 45 -16.13 -10.05 -8.33
CA PHE A 45 -17.02 -10.49 -9.39
C PHE A 45 -17.46 -11.95 -9.19
N GLN A 46 -16.52 -12.84 -8.84
CA GLN A 46 -16.80 -14.24 -8.53
C GLN A 46 -17.80 -14.37 -7.37
N ASN A 47 -17.52 -13.68 -6.26
CA ASN A 47 -18.36 -13.75 -5.05
C ASN A 47 -19.78 -13.16 -5.24
N ASN A 48 -19.95 -12.27 -6.21
CA ASN A 48 -21.24 -11.64 -6.52
C ASN A 48 -21.89 -12.19 -7.80
N ASN A 49 -21.35 -13.29 -8.37
CA ASN A 49 -21.84 -13.92 -9.61
C ASN A 49 -21.97 -12.92 -10.79
N ILE A 50 -21.01 -11.98 -10.91
CA ILE A 50 -21.01 -10.98 -12.00
C ILE A 50 -20.22 -11.55 -13.19
N PRO A 51 -20.88 -11.76 -14.35
CA PRO A 51 -20.17 -12.22 -15.56
C PRO A 51 -19.13 -11.20 -16.02
N THR A 52 -17.95 -11.70 -16.46
CA THR A 52 -16.83 -10.85 -16.88
C THR A 52 -16.73 -10.66 -18.39
N ASP A 53 -17.51 -11.37 -19.18
CA ASP A 53 -17.44 -11.37 -20.65
C ASP A 53 -17.81 -10.01 -21.28
N ASN A 54 -18.73 -9.27 -20.64
CA ASN A 54 -19.20 -7.95 -21.12
C ASN A 54 -19.24 -6.93 -19.97
N ILE A 55 -18.18 -6.90 -19.16
CA ILE A 55 -18.11 -6.01 -18.01
C ILE A 55 -18.08 -4.54 -18.43
N THR A 56 -18.85 -3.71 -17.78
CA THR A 56 -18.88 -2.28 -18.02
C THR A 56 -17.92 -1.53 -17.09
N ALA A 57 -17.49 -0.34 -17.48
CA ALA A 57 -16.69 0.54 -16.63
C ALA A 57 -17.42 0.89 -15.32
N ALA A 58 -18.75 1.03 -15.34
CA ALA A 58 -19.57 1.30 -14.17
C ALA A 58 -19.54 0.13 -13.17
N GLN A 59 -19.58 -1.12 -13.65
CA GLN A 59 -19.47 -2.30 -12.78
C GLN A 59 -18.11 -2.38 -12.11
N ILE A 60 -17.01 -2.09 -12.85
CA ILE A 60 -15.66 -2.03 -12.27
C ILE A 60 -15.56 -0.91 -11.23
N LEU A 61 -16.07 0.28 -11.55
CA LEU A 61 -16.07 1.41 -10.62
C LEU A 61 -16.80 1.05 -9.31
N ASN A 62 -17.97 0.46 -9.41
CA ASN A 62 -18.77 0.03 -8.25
C ASN A 62 -18.05 -1.06 -7.45
N ALA A 63 -17.43 -2.05 -8.10
CA ALA A 63 -16.65 -3.09 -7.44
C ALA A 63 -15.47 -2.48 -6.67
N VAL A 64 -14.69 -1.62 -7.33
CA VAL A 64 -13.55 -0.93 -6.69
C VAL A 64 -14.01 -0.06 -5.53
N ALA A 65 -15.10 0.70 -5.68
CA ALA A 65 -15.64 1.54 -4.61
C ALA A 65 -16.05 0.70 -3.39
N LYS A 66 -16.76 -0.41 -3.59
CA LYS A 66 -17.14 -1.34 -2.52
C LYS A 66 -15.93 -1.97 -1.84
N ILE A 67 -15.00 -2.54 -2.61
CA ILE A 67 -13.76 -3.14 -2.08
C ILE A 67 -12.98 -2.13 -1.24
N ARG A 68 -12.89 -0.87 -1.69
CA ARG A 68 -12.19 0.19 -0.95
C ARG A 68 -12.92 0.59 0.33
N ALA A 69 -14.25 0.75 0.28
CA ALA A 69 -15.07 1.05 1.46
C ALA A 69 -14.96 -0.04 2.54
N ASP A 70 -14.85 -1.30 2.12
CA ASP A 70 -14.69 -2.42 3.05
C ASP A 70 -13.29 -2.47 3.71
N LYS A 71 -12.26 -2.02 2.99
CA LYS A 71 -10.86 -2.17 3.43
C LYS A 71 -10.25 -0.91 4.03
N LEU A 72 -10.77 0.26 3.70
CA LEU A 72 -10.20 1.55 4.10
C LEU A 72 -11.15 2.30 5.04
N PRO A 73 -10.62 3.02 6.03
CA PRO A 73 -11.43 3.93 6.81
C PRO A 73 -11.94 5.09 5.95
N ASP A 74 -13.13 5.59 6.26
CA ASP A 74 -13.60 6.85 5.68
C ASP A 74 -12.77 8.01 6.26
N PRO A 75 -11.98 8.75 5.44
CA PRO A 75 -11.12 9.82 5.93
C PRO A 75 -11.89 11.01 6.52
N LYS A 76 -13.21 11.10 6.28
CA LYS A 76 -14.08 12.09 6.92
C LYS A 76 -14.38 11.76 8.38
N LEU A 77 -14.33 10.48 8.73
CA LEU A 77 -14.60 9.98 10.07
C LEU A 77 -13.32 9.66 10.84
N ILE A 78 -12.34 9.08 10.16
CA ILE A 78 -11.06 8.67 10.75
C ILE A 78 -9.94 9.28 9.91
N PRO A 79 -9.29 10.35 10.39
CA PRO A 79 -8.24 11.05 9.65
C PRO A 79 -7.08 10.11 9.29
N SER A 80 -6.69 10.08 8.03
CA SER A 80 -5.52 9.35 7.55
C SER A 80 -5.04 9.92 6.21
N ALA A 81 -3.77 9.69 5.90
CA ALA A 81 -3.18 10.00 4.59
C ALA A 81 -3.28 8.82 3.60
N GLY A 82 -4.12 7.82 3.88
CA GLY A 82 -4.18 6.57 3.13
C GLY A 82 -3.05 5.62 3.51
N SER A 83 -2.52 4.84 2.55
CA SER A 83 -1.35 3.99 2.81
C SER A 83 -0.15 4.85 3.20
N PHE A 84 0.39 4.61 4.40
CA PHE A 84 1.46 5.44 4.95
C PHE A 84 2.85 4.90 4.60
N PHE A 85 3.01 3.59 4.48
CA PHE A 85 4.28 2.98 4.10
C PHE A 85 4.21 2.38 2.70
N LYS A 86 5.32 2.45 1.96
CA LYS A 86 5.51 1.71 0.72
C LYS A 86 5.64 0.21 1.02
N ASN A 87 5.27 -0.65 0.07
CA ASN A 87 5.68 -2.04 0.16
C ASN A 87 7.20 -2.14 0.03
N ALA A 88 7.82 -2.89 0.92
CA ALA A 88 9.28 -3.01 0.95
C ALA A 88 9.79 -3.86 -0.21
N ILE A 89 10.95 -3.50 -0.73
CA ILE A 89 11.72 -4.30 -1.70
C ILE A 89 12.83 -5.01 -0.92
N ILE A 90 12.88 -6.33 -1.04
CA ILE A 90 13.79 -7.19 -0.29
C ILE A 90 14.59 -8.09 -1.22
N SER A 91 15.73 -8.59 -0.75
CA SER A 91 16.56 -9.56 -1.47
C SER A 91 15.92 -10.97 -1.49
N ALA A 92 16.36 -11.82 -2.42
CA ALA A 92 15.97 -13.23 -2.44
C ALA A 92 16.27 -13.92 -1.10
N LYS A 93 17.43 -13.67 -0.50
CA LYS A 93 17.82 -14.24 0.81
C LYS A 93 16.83 -13.87 1.92
N GLN A 94 16.36 -12.62 1.96
CA GLN A 94 15.35 -12.20 2.93
C GLN A 94 14.00 -12.85 2.65
N ALA A 95 13.63 -12.97 1.36
CA ALA A 95 12.39 -13.62 0.95
C ALA A 95 12.37 -15.11 1.35
N ASP A 96 13.46 -15.82 1.12
CA ASP A 96 13.60 -17.24 1.51
C ASP A 96 13.52 -17.41 3.03
N GLY A 97 14.25 -16.60 3.80
CA GLY A 97 14.15 -16.63 5.27
C GLY A 97 12.74 -16.35 5.80
N LEU A 98 11.96 -15.51 5.12
CA LEU A 98 10.55 -15.29 5.47
C LEU A 98 9.68 -16.50 5.11
N LYS A 99 9.92 -17.17 3.96
CA LYS A 99 9.20 -18.40 3.59
C LYS A 99 9.48 -19.51 4.60
N ASP A 100 10.74 -19.69 5.00
CA ASP A 100 11.12 -20.67 6.00
C ASP A 100 10.41 -20.43 7.36
N ALA A 101 10.29 -19.17 7.75
CA ALA A 101 9.68 -18.81 9.04
C ALA A 101 8.14 -18.78 9.04
N TYR A 102 7.51 -18.43 7.89
CA TYR A 102 6.07 -18.14 7.81
C TYR A 102 5.33 -18.94 6.74
N GLY A 103 6.03 -19.79 5.99
CA GLY A 103 5.48 -20.60 4.88
C GLY A 103 5.29 -19.84 3.57
N ASP A 104 4.92 -20.57 2.52
CA ASP A 104 4.84 -20.03 1.16
C ASP A 104 3.67 -19.06 0.89
N LYS A 105 2.69 -18.98 1.79
CA LYS A 105 1.51 -18.12 1.61
C LYS A 105 1.72 -16.67 2.02
N ILE A 106 2.98 -16.22 2.13
CA ILE A 106 3.30 -14.82 2.41
C ILE A 106 3.12 -13.97 1.14
N PRO A 107 2.70 -12.68 1.27
CA PRO A 107 2.42 -11.82 0.12
C PRO A 107 3.70 -11.26 -0.50
N LEU A 108 4.45 -12.14 -1.17
CA LEU A 108 5.65 -11.84 -1.95
C LEU A 108 5.31 -11.75 -3.43
N PHE A 109 5.92 -10.78 -4.11
CA PHE A 109 5.82 -10.57 -5.55
C PHE A 109 7.21 -10.52 -6.13
N ASP A 110 7.54 -11.45 -7.02
CA ASP A 110 8.79 -11.48 -7.75
C ASP A 110 8.88 -10.27 -8.70
N LEU A 111 10.01 -9.58 -8.69
CA LEU A 111 10.29 -8.46 -9.59
C LEU A 111 11.07 -8.87 -10.83
N ASN A 112 11.38 -10.17 -10.97
CA ASN A 112 12.15 -10.77 -12.07
C ASN A 112 13.58 -10.20 -12.23
N ASP A 113 14.13 -9.62 -11.18
CA ASP A 113 15.50 -9.06 -11.12
C ASP A 113 16.28 -9.56 -9.90
N GLY A 114 15.83 -10.66 -9.28
CA GLY A 114 16.39 -11.23 -8.06
C GLY A 114 15.94 -10.54 -6.78
N ARG A 115 14.99 -9.62 -6.87
CA ARG A 115 14.37 -8.94 -5.72
C ARG A 115 12.89 -9.28 -5.62
N TYR A 116 12.36 -9.11 -4.44
CA TYR A 116 10.95 -9.34 -4.13
C TYR A 116 10.32 -8.10 -3.50
N LYS A 117 9.07 -7.85 -3.85
CA LYS A 117 8.24 -6.86 -3.15
C LYS A 117 7.38 -7.59 -2.13
N ILE A 118 7.48 -7.19 -0.84
CA ILE A 118 6.65 -7.73 0.24
C ILE A 118 5.61 -6.70 0.69
N SER A 119 4.43 -7.19 1.07
CA SER A 119 3.42 -6.32 1.69
C SER A 119 3.89 -5.80 3.05
N THR A 120 4.15 -4.51 3.14
CA THR A 120 4.49 -3.86 4.42
C THR A 120 3.32 -3.92 5.40
N GLY A 121 2.06 -3.93 4.92
CA GLY A 121 0.91 -4.15 5.79
C GLY A 121 0.92 -5.54 6.46
N TRP A 122 1.41 -6.56 5.76
CA TRP A 122 1.61 -7.87 6.34
C TRP A 122 2.75 -7.87 7.38
N LEU A 123 3.85 -7.18 7.13
CA LEU A 123 4.94 -7.03 8.11
C LEU A 123 4.45 -6.36 9.39
N ILE A 124 3.70 -5.25 9.27
CA ILE A 124 3.13 -4.52 10.40
C ILE A 124 2.12 -5.40 11.17
N ASP A 125 1.26 -6.15 10.47
CA ASP A 125 0.31 -7.10 11.08
C ASP A 125 1.05 -8.22 11.82
N LYS A 126 2.04 -8.84 11.20
CA LYS A 126 2.88 -9.89 11.81
C LYS A 126 3.80 -9.36 12.92
N ALA A 127 4.12 -8.08 12.93
CA ALA A 127 4.79 -7.42 14.05
C ALA A 127 3.87 -7.24 15.27
N GLY A 128 2.55 -7.48 15.10
CA GLY A 128 1.58 -7.30 16.19
C GLY A 128 1.09 -5.86 16.34
N LEU A 129 1.33 -5.00 15.35
CA LEU A 129 1.05 -3.56 15.45
C LEU A 129 -0.31 -3.15 14.85
N LYS A 130 -0.98 -4.06 14.15
CA LYS A 130 -2.29 -3.81 13.55
C LYS A 130 -3.35 -3.55 14.63
N GLY A 131 -3.95 -2.38 14.60
CA GLY A 131 -4.93 -1.95 15.61
C GLY A 131 -4.33 -1.50 16.94
N VAL A 132 -2.99 -1.38 17.03
CA VAL A 132 -2.30 -0.90 18.24
C VAL A 132 -2.05 0.60 18.13
N GLU A 133 -2.46 1.36 19.12
CA GLU A 133 -2.19 2.78 19.20
C GLU A 133 -0.76 3.03 19.69
N LEU A 134 -0.01 3.84 18.93
CA LEU A 134 1.35 4.29 19.23
C LEU A 134 1.37 5.82 19.10
N HIS A 135 1.68 6.54 20.15
CA HIS A 135 1.76 8.02 20.15
C HIS A 135 0.52 8.72 19.53
N GLY A 136 -0.68 8.16 19.77
CA GLY A 136 -1.93 8.68 19.20
C GLY A 136 -2.20 8.33 17.73
N MET A 137 -1.32 7.56 17.10
CA MET A 137 -1.50 7.01 15.76
C MET A 137 -1.73 5.49 15.82
N CYS A 138 -2.48 4.94 14.86
CA CYS A 138 -2.83 3.52 14.86
C CYS A 138 -2.78 2.92 13.44
N PRO A 139 -1.98 1.86 13.18
CA PRO A 139 -2.13 1.04 11.99
C PRO A 139 -3.53 0.42 11.96
N HIS A 140 -4.31 0.77 10.95
CA HIS A 140 -5.74 0.48 10.91
C HIS A 140 -6.05 -1.03 10.92
N PHE A 141 -7.03 -1.45 11.71
CA PHE A 141 -7.34 -2.86 11.98
C PHE A 141 -7.78 -3.67 10.74
N LYS A 142 -8.31 -3.03 9.68
CA LYS A 142 -8.62 -3.71 8.40
C LYS A 142 -7.46 -3.67 7.40
N ASN A 143 -6.59 -2.66 7.49
CA ASN A 143 -5.47 -2.49 6.57
C ASN A 143 -4.32 -1.77 7.30
N ALA A 144 -3.35 -2.54 7.77
CA ALA A 144 -2.24 -2.03 8.57
C ALA A 144 -1.30 -1.05 7.82
N LEU A 145 -1.40 -0.94 6.49
CA LEU A 145 -0.70 0.12 5.73
C LEU A 145 -1.27 1.51 5.99
N VAL A 146 -2.54 1.59 6.40
CA VAL A 146 -3.18 2.88 6.67
C VAL A 146 -2.89 3.27 8.10
N LEU A 147 -2.14 4.34 8.30
CA LEU A 147 -1.89 4.92 9.61
C LEU A 147 -2.96 5.98 9.88
N THR A 148 -3.80 5.72 10.87
CA THR A 148 -4.91 6.58 11.27
C THR A 148 -4.54 7.43 12.47
N ASN A 149 -5.05 8.66 12.52
CA ASN A 149 -4.94 9.50 13.71
C ASN A 149 -6.10 9.19 14.68
N VAL A 150 -5.77 8.72 15.87
CA VAL A 150 -6.71 8.46 16.96
C VAL A 150 -6.75 9.62 17.94
N SER A 151 -5.58 10.06 18.40
CA SER A 151 -5.44 11.09 19.42
C SER A 151 -4.19 11.97 19.26
N ALA A 152 -3.39 11.75 18.20
CA ALA A 152 -2.19 12.54 17.93
C ALA A 152 -2.56 14.03 17.67
N ARG A 153 -1.77 14.94 18.23
CA ARG A 153 -2.07 16.38 18.24
C ARG A 153 -1.12 17.21 17.40
N ASN A 154 0.03 16.65 17.06
CA ASN A 154 1.08 17.38 16.37
C ASN A 154 1.94 16.43 15.51
N PHE A 155 2.83 17.02 14.72
CA PHE A 155 3.73 16.26 13.86
C PHE A 155 4.69 15.33 14.64
N ASN A 156 5.12 15.73 15.84
CA ASN A 156 6.03 14.91 16.64
C ASN A 156 5.41 13.57 17.06
N ASP A 157 4.11 13.56 17.37
CA ASP A 157 3.37 12.34 17.70
C ASP A 157 3.38 11.36 16.50
N LEU A 158 3.13 11.88 15.29
CA LEU A 158 3.23 11.11 14.05
C LEU A 158 4.67 10.61 13.81
N ALA A 159 5.67 11.46 14.01
CA ALA A 159 7.07 11.11 13.80
C ALA A 159 7.51 10.00 14.77
N LEU A 160 7.15 10.07 16.04
CA LEU A 160 7.44 9.04 17.03
C LEU A 160 6.75 7.71 16.67
N ALA A 161 5.46 7.73 16.34
CA ALA A 161 4.74 6.54 15.92
C ALA A 161 5.38 5.87 14.70
N ARG A 162 5.74 6.67 13.70
CA ARG A 162 6.41 6.21 12.48
C ARG A 162 7.73 5.50 12.79
N GLU A 163 8.60 6.15 13.57
CA GLU A 163 9.92 5.58 13.88
C GLU A 163 9.80 4.34 14.76
N GLU A 164 8.85 4.29 15.68
CA GLU A 164 8.59 3.10 16.49
C GLU A 164 8.11 1.92 15.63
N ILE A 165 7.16 2.14 14.70
CA ILE A 165 6.70 1.12 13.76
C ILE A 165 7.87 0.59 12.92
N LYS A 166 8.72 1.50 12.36
CA LYS A 166 9.90 1.13 11.59
C LYS A 166 10.89 0.31 12.41
N SER A 167 11.15 0.72 13.64
CA SER A 167 12.08 0.04 14.56
C SER A 167 11.61 -1.37 14.89
N ILE A 168 10.32 -1.56 15.22
CA ILE A 168 9.74 -2.85 15.54
C ILE A 168 9.78 -3.79 14.33
N VAL A 169 9.40 -3.30 13.15
CA VAL A 169 9.44 -4.09 11.91
C VAL A 169 10.89 -4.47 11.56
N LYS A 170 11.82 -3.53 11.64
CA LYS A 170 13.25 -3.79 11.41
C LYS A 170 13.82 -4.79 12.41
N GLY A 171 13.52 -4.63 13.69
CA GLY A 171 13.96 -5.55 14.76
C GLY A 171 13.46 -6.97 14.58
N LYS A 172 12.22 -7.14 14.12
CA LYS A 172 11.59 -8.46 13.97
C LYS A 172 12.00 -9.18 12.67
N PHE A 173 12.14 -8.44 11.56
CA PHE A 173 12.31 -9.04 10.22
C PHE A 173 13.65 -8.69 9.56
N GLY A 174 14.43 -7.76 10.10
CA GLY A 174 15.62 -7.23 9.44
C GLY A 174 15.28 -6.44 8.15
N ILE A 175 14.06 -5.95 8.03
CA ILE A 175 13.57 -5.24 6.84
C ILE A 175 13.27 -3.79 7.21
N GLU A 176 13.84 -2.87 6.44
CA GLU A 176 13.53 -1.44 6.55
C GLU A 176 12.28 -1.11 5.72
N ILE A 177 11.40 -0.31 6.29
CA ILE A 177 10.20 0.19 5.61
C ILE A 177 10.26 1.71 5.48
N GLU A 178 9.77 2.21 4.34
CA GLU A 178 9.78 3.64 4.01
C GLU A 178 8.37 4.21 4.00
N GLN A 179 8.23 5.45 4.46
CA GLN A 179 6.98 6.19 4.29
C GLN A 179 6.75 6.58 2.83
N GLU A 180 5.50 6.63 2.41
CA GLU A 180 5.09 7.10 1.09
C GLU A 180 4.84 8.62 1.05
N PRO A 181 4.15 9.24 2.06
CA PRO A 181 3.96 10.68 2.13
C PRO A 181 5.29 11.43 2.23
N LEU A 182 5.37 12.57 1.56
CA LEU A 182 6.48 13.51 1.70
C LEU A 182 6.17 14.48 2.83
N GLU A 183 7.18 14.78 3.61
CA GLU A 183 7.16 15.85 4.61
C GLU A 183 7.64 17.14 3.95
N ILE A 184 6.92 18.24 4.16
CA ILE A 184 7.19 19.59 3.66
C ILE A 184 7.33 20.57 4.79
#